data_eaa51cf8e2d08b2f61bc50264a84d7ee
#
_entry.id   eaa51cf8e2d08b2f61bc50264a84d7ee
#
_cell.length_a   1.000
_cell.length_b   1.000
_cell.length_c   1.000
_cell.angle_alpha   90.00
_cell.angle_beta   90.00
_cell.angle_gamma   90.00
#
_symmetry.space_group_name_H-M   'P 1'
#
loop_
_entity.id
_entity.type
_entity.pdbx_description
1 polymer ?
#
loop_
_entity_poly.entity_id
_entity_poly.type
_entity_poly.pdbx_seq_one_letter_code
_entity_poly.pdbx_strand_id
1 'polypeptide(L)'
;PISQNAKMKDRMDFNEADHPRDENGQFAEGEGSSSGSTESGPAVSPEGENASCKGFAAPEKKTVHFAKHGAEFGFSTEDEYEAAADKFLQQPCGGDVIGYSTPKGKIVRFNVKTTEYASGFPGQNICTYMKPKCGSGGVAKPDTAMAYYNKFKEKDGV
;
A
#
# COMPACT_ATOMS: atom_id res chain seq x y z
N PRO A 1 30.78 46.61 -9.54
CA PRO A 1 29.71 46.07 -10.35
C PRO A 1 28.86 45.13 -9.51
N ILE A 2 27.63 45.56 -9.30
CA ILE A 2 26.70 44.97 -8.34
C ILE A 2 25.81 44.00 -9.12
N SER A 3 25.93 42.71 -8.83
CA SER A 3 25.00 41.68 -9.32
C SER A 3 23.70 41.78 -8.55
N GLN A 4 22.66 42.22 -9.19
CA GLN A 4 21.31 42.17 -8.64
C GLN A 4 20.70 40.80 -8.95
N ASN A 5 20.57 40.01 -7.91
CA ASN A 5 19.87 38.75 -7.90
C ASN A 5 18.36 39.01 -7.87
N ALA A 6 17.71 38.94 -9.01
CA ALA A 6 16.25 38.97 -9.10
C ALA A 6 15.68 37.62 -8.62
N LYS A 7 15.23 37.57 -7.38
CA LYS A 7 14.36 36.51 -6.87
C LYS A 7 13.01 36.63 -7.56
N MET A 8 12.78 35.83 -8.59
CA MET A 8 11.42 35.50 -9.02
C MET A 8 10.78 34.62 -7.95
N LYS A 9 9.96 35.23 -7.13
CA LYS A 9 8.96 34.53 -6.35
C LYS A 9 7.82 34.25 -7.30
N ASP A 10 7.76 32.99 -7.78
CA ASP A 10 6.59 32.43 -8.39
C ASP A 10 5.54 32.25 -7.28
N ARG A 11 4.76 33.30 -7.05
CA ARG A 11 3.52 33.18 -6.28
C ARG A 11 2.52 32.58 -7.25
N MET A 12 2.23 31.31 -7.04
CA MET A 12 0.97 30.77 -7.50
C MET A 12 -0.15 31.61 -6.87
N ASP A 13 -0.72 32.49 -7.64
CA ASP A 13 -1.92 33.23 -7.27
C ASP A 13 -3.07 32.22 -7.11
N PHE A 14 -3.30 31.84 -5.86
CA PHE A 14 -4.51 31.12 -5.51
C PHE A 14 -5.68 32.10 -5.68
N ASN A 15 -6.41 31.94 -6.77
CA ASN A 15 -7.60 32.76 -7.03
C ASN A 15 -8.81 32.14 -6.33
N GLU A 16 -9.17 32.69 -5.18
CA GLU A 16 -10.32 32.27 -4.37
C GLU A 16 -11.66 32.44 -5.13
N ALA A 17 -11.69 33.22 -6.20
CA ALA A 17 -12.89 33.42 -7.04
C ALA A 17 -13.26 32.20 -7.88
N ASP A 18 -12.32 31.28 -8.12
CA ASP A 18 -12.56 30.06 -8.88
C ASP A 18 -13.10 28.90 -8.02
N HIS A 19 -13.19 29.11 -6.70
CA HIS A 19 -13.68 28.12 -5.76
C HIS A 19 -14.67 28.74 -4.77
N PRO A 20 -15.93 28.99 -5.22
CA PRO A 20 -16.94 29.54 -4.33
C PRO A 20 -17.23 28.60 -3.17
N ARG A 21 -17.09 29.13 -1.97
CA ARG A 21 -17.48 28.44 -0.73
C ARG A 21 -18.89 28.81 -0.35
N ASP A 22 -19.63 27.88 0.26
CA ASP A 22 -20.91 28.15 0.88
C ASP A 22 -20.76 29.01 2.15
N GLU A 23 -21.86 29.47 2.71
CA GLU A 23 -21.91 30.30 3.90
C GLU A 23 -21.31 29.64 5.16
N ASN A 24 -21.06 28.32 5.11
CA ASN A 24 -20.47 27.53 6.21
C ASN A 24 -18.98 27.20 5.98
N GLY A 25 -18.37 27.70 4.90
CA GLY A 25 -16.95 27.50 4.60
C GLY A 25 -16.59 26.09 4.06
N GLN A 26 -17.60 25.32 3.66
CA GLN A 26 -17.40 24.02 3.03
C GLN A 26 -17.49 24.15 1.49
N PHE A 27 -16.77 23.27 0.79
CA PHE A 27 -16.88 23.21 -0.67
C PHE A 27 -18.26 22.67 -1.05
N ALA A 28 -18.97 23.35 -1.96
CA ALA A 28 -20.24 22.87 -2.49
C ALA A 28 -20.01 21.58 -3.29
N GLU A 29 -20.63 20.48 -2.83
CA GLU A 29 -20.68 19.24 -3.59
C GLU A 29 -21.60 19.40 -4.81
N GLY A 30 -21.05 19.18 -6.00
CA GLY A 30 -21.82 19.12 -7.22
C GLY A 30 -22.74 17.91 -7.22
N GLU A 31 -24.05 18.14 -7.27
CA GLU A 31 -25.05 17.10 -7.40
C GLU A 31 -24.90 16.32 -8.71
N GLY A 32 -24.44 15.08 -8.60
CA GLY A 32 -24.50 14.07 -9.65
C GLY A 32 -25.47 12.97 -9.22
N SER A 33 -26.74 13.16 -9.52
CA SER A 33 -27.80 12.15 -9.38
C SER A 33 -27.50 10.92 -10.23
N SER A 34 -27.43 9.72 -9.64
CA SER A 34 -27.79 8.50 -10.35
C SER A 34 -28.24 7.42 -9.37
N SER A 35 -29.54 7.18 -9.42
CA SER A 35 -30.23 6.03 -8.84
C SER A 35 -29.74 4.71 -9.44
N GLY A 36 -29.55 3.71 -8.60
CA GLY A 36 -29.32 2.34 -9.03
C GLY A 36 -29.35 1.39 -7.84
N SER A 37 -30.56 1.08 -7.37
CA SER A 37 -30.81 -0.03 -6.43
C SER A 37 -30.43 -1.34 -7.08
N THR A 38 -29.63 -2.16 -6.41
CA THR A 38 -29.80 -3.62 -6.43
C THR A 38 -29.24 -4.20 -5.15
N GLU A 39 -30.16 -4.65 -4.33
CA GLU A 39 -29.95 -5.54 -3.18
C GLU A 39 -29.31 -6.84 -3.59
N SER A 40 -28.28 -7.28 -2.90
CA SER A 40 -27.99 -8.69 -2.68
C SER A 40 -26.96 -8.90 -1.59
N GLY A 41 -27.40 -9.35 -0.43
CA GLY A 41 -26.72 -10.25 0.48
C GLY A 41 -25.59 -9.72 1.35
N PRO A 42 -25.59 -10.05 2.65
CA PRO A 42 -24.55 -9.63 3.57
C PRO A 42 -23.29 -10.47 3.38
N ALA A 43 -22.37 -10.03 2.54
CA ALA A 43 -20.98 -10.41 2.68
C ALA A 43 -20.43 -9.54 3.80
N VAL A 44 -20.35 -10.07 5.00
CA VAL A 44 -19.59 -9.49 6.11
C VAL A 44 -18.12 -9.54 5.70
N SER A 45 -17.68 -8.50 5.00
CA SER A 45 -16.27 -8.20 4.93
C SER A 45 -15.90 -7.62 6.28
N PRO A 46 -14.95 -8.17 7.02
CA PRO A 46 -14.45 -7.51 8.22
C PRO A 46 -13.82 -6.18 7.78
N GLU A 47 -14.46 -5.08 8.15
CA GLU A 47 -14.06 -3.70 7.81
C GLU A 47 -12.65 -3.30 8.30
N GLY A 48 -11.90 -4.24 8.89
CA GLY A 48 -10.52 -4.05 9.33
C GLY A 48 -9.44 -4.58 8.37
N GLU A 49 -9.80 -5.42 7.39
CA GLU A 49 -8.78 -6.10 6.57
C GLU A 49 -8.14 -5.22 5.49
N ASN A 50 -8.79 -4.14 5.11
CA ASN A 50 -8.31 -3.23 4.06
C ASN A 50 -7.83 -1.87 4.59
N ALA A 51 -7.66 -1.72 5.90
CA ALA A 51 -7.13 -0.48 6.45
C ALA A 51 -5.66 -0.28 6.06
N SER A 52 -5.33 0.94 5.63
CA SER A 52 -3.97 1.34 5.30
C SER A 52 -3.02 1.14 6.49
N CYS A 53 -1.80 0.71 6.22
CA CYS A 53 -0.72 0.69 7.19
C CYS A 53 -0.07 2.08 7.30
N LYS A 54 0.53 2.37 8.45
CA LYS A 54 1.24 3.65 8.70
C LYS A 54 2.70 3.64 8.23
N GLY A 55 3.06 2.72 7.33
CA GLY A 55 4.42 2.49 6.87
C GLY A 55 5.14 1.42 7.67
N PHE A 56 6.46 1.31 7.51
CA PHE A 56 7.27 0.39 8.31
C PHE A 56 7.38 0.85 9.77
N ALA A 57 7.60 -0.09 10.69
CA ALA A 57 7.61 0.18 12.13
C ALA A 57 8.69 1.19 12.58
N ALA A 58 9.73 1.40 11.78
CA ALA A 58 10.77 2.39 12.01
C ALA A 58 11.42 2.79 10.67
N PRO A 59 11.93 4.04 10.52
CA PRO A 59 12.59 4.49 9.30
C PRO A 59 13.76 3.61 8.89
N GLU A 60 14.55 3.13 9.84
CA GLU A 60 15.70 2.24 9.61
C GLU A 60 15.24 0.90 9.01
N LYS A 61 14.08 0.41 9.42
CA LYS A 61 13.50 -0.82 8.85
C LYS A 61 13.08 -0.61 7.40
N LYS A 62 12.48 0.54 7.07
CA LYS A 62 12.15 0.91 5.69
C LYS A 62 13.41 0.90 4.83
N THR A 63 14.45 1.61 5.25
CA THR A 63 15.74 1.66 4.54
C THR A 63 16.34 0.29 4.33
N VAL A 64 16.37 -0.56 5.35
CA VAL A 64 16.92 -1.94 5.26
C VAL A 64 16.09 -2.80 4.30
N HIS A 65 14.76 -2.72 4.36
CA HIS A 65 13.88 -3.46 3.46
C HIS A 65 14.03 -2.99 2.01
N PHE A 66 14.06 -1.68 1.79
CA PHE A 66 14.27 -1.10 0.47
C PHE A 66 15.63 -1.50 -0.12
N ALA A 67 16.70 -1.40 0.64
CA ALA A 67 18.04 -1.81 0.19
C ALA A 67 18.11 -3.28 -0.21
N LYS A 68 17.34 -4.15 0.45
CA LYS A 68 17.30 -5.59 0.15
C LYS A 68 16.36 -5.94 -1.00
N HIS A 69 15.23 -5.28 -1.09
CA HIS A 69 14.09 -5.71 -1.90
C HIS A 69 13.60 -4.68 -2.91
N GLY A 70 13.93 -3.41 -2.79
CA GLY A 70 13.47 -2.35 -3.69
C GLY A 70 13.82 -2.62 -5.16
N ALA A 71 15.03 -3.11 -5.41
CA ALA A 71 15.47 -3.45 -6.76
C ALA A 71 14.69 -4.61 -7.40
N GLU A 72 14.09 -5.51 -6.60
CA GLU A 72 13.28 -6.63 -7.09
C GLU A 72 11.99 -6.16 -7.78
N PHE A 73 11.54 -4.96 -7.42
CA PHE A 73 10.33 -4.32 -7.94
C PHE A 73 10.62 -3.17 -8.90
N GLY A 74 11.89 -2.71 -8.99
CA GLY A 74 12.29 -1.59 -9.82
C GLY A 74 11.96 -0.21 -9.25
N PHE A 75 11.72 -0.11 -7.93
CA PHE A 75 11.49 1.18 -7.28
C PHE A 75 12.79 1.99 -7.16
N SER A 76 12.66 3.30 -7.33
CA SER A 76 13.79 4.23 -7.24
C SER A 76 13.92 4.85 -5.84
N THR A 77 12.85 4.89 -5.08
CA THR A 77 12.80 5.51 -3.75
C THR A 77 12.17 4.61 -2.70
N GLU A 78 12.54 4.85 -1.43
CA GLU A 78 11.97 4.14 -0.28
C GLU A 78 10.48 4.43 -0.11
N ASP A 79 10.04 5.63 -0.48
CA ASP A 79 8.64 6.04 -0.34
C ASP A 79 7.75 5.35 -1.38
N GLU A 80 8.23 5.18 -2.61
CA GLU A 80 7.54 4.39 -3.64
C GLU A 80 7.39 2.92 -3.21
N TYR A 81 8.46 2.36 -2.64
CA TYR A 81 8.46 1.00 -2.13
C TYR A 81 7.47 0.80 -0.98
N GLU A 82 7.44 1.73 -0.02
CA GLU A 82 6.51 1.70 1.11
C GLU A 82 5.04 1.85 0.66
N ALA A 83 4.77 2.80 -0.24
CA ALA A 83 3.45 3.02 -0.79
C ALA A 83 2.93 1.80 -1.58
N ALA A 84 3.80 1.13 -2.34
CA ALA A 84 3.46 -0.08 -3.05
C ALA A 84 3.15 -1.25 -2.10
N ALA A 85 3.92 -1.40 -1.02
CA ALA A 85 3.69 -2.40 0.01
C ALA A 85 2.33 -2.22 0.70
N ASP A 86 1.99 -0.98 1.08
CA ASP A 86 0.70 -0.65 1.69
C ASP A 86 -0.45 -0.92 0.71
N LYS A 87 -0.35 -0.45 -0.52
CA LYS A 87 -1.34 -0.69 -1.57
C LYS A 87 -1.56 -2.18 -1.83
N PHE A 88 -0.49 -2.97 -1.82
CA PHE A 88 -0.59 -4.42 -2.02
C PHE A 88 -1.28 -5.13 -0.85
N LEU A 89 -1.00 -4.72 0.39
CA LEU A 89 -1.67 -5.24 1.59
C LEU A 89 -3.18 -4.96 1.61
N GLN A 90 -3.61 -3.83 1.04
CA GLN A 90 -5.01 -3.46 0.95
C GLN A 90 -5.78 -4.21 -0.16
N GLN A 91 -5.10 -4.95 -1.03
CA GLN A 91 -5.79 -5.68 -2.11
C GLN A 91 -6.67 -6.79 -1.53
N PRO A 92 -7.89 -6.95 -2.03
CA PRO A 92 -8.73 -8.09 -1.68
C PRO A 92 -8.11 -9.38 -2.19
N CYS A 93 -8.35 -10.48 -1.48
CA CYS A 93 -8.04 -11.80 -1.99
C CYS A 93 -8.96 -12.15 -3.16
N GLY A 94 -8.40 -12.70 -4.21
CA GLY A 94 -9.11 -13.08 -5.44
C GLY A 94 -8.18 -13.06 -6.65
N GLY A 95 -8.53 -13.81 -7.70
CA GLY A 95 -7.67 -13.94 -8.87
C GLY A 95 -6.30 -14.50 -8.52
N ASP A 96 -5.26 -13.74 -8.83
CA ASP A 96 -3.87 -14.14 -8.56
C ASP A 96 -3.40 -13.78 -7.12
N VAL A 97 -4.23 -13.08 -6.32
CA VAL A 97 -3.88 -12.67 -4.95
C VAL A 97 -4.55 -13.59 -3.93
N ILE A 98 -3.75 -14.29 -3.17
CA ILE A 98 -4.19 -15.08 -2.01
C ILE A 98 -3.67 -14.47 -0.71
N GLY A 99 -4.28 -14.81 0.41
CA GLY A 99 -3.86 -14.26 1.69
C GLY A 99 -4.59 -14.91 2.86
N TYR A 100 -4.19 -14.49 4.04
CA TYR A 100 -4.83 -14.88 5.30
C TYR A 100 -4.68 -13.77 6.33
N SER A 101 -5.49 -13.87 7.37
CA SER A 101 -5.38 -13.03 8.56
C SER A 101 -5.14 -13.92 9.78
N THR A 102 -4.33 -13.44 10.70
CA THR A 102 -4.08 -14.14 11.96
C THR A 102 -5.03 -13.66 13.05
N PRO A 103 -5.26 -14.44 14.13
CA PRO A 103 -6.06 -13.98 15.28
C PRO A 103 -5.52 -12.71 15.94
N LYS A 104 -4.25 -12.40 15.74
CA LYS A 104 -3.58 -11.18 16.26
C LYS A 104 -3.76 -9.96 15.34
N GLY A 105 -4.51 -10.10 14.25
CA GLY A 105 -4.76 -9.02 13.30
C GLY A 105 -3.67 -8.76 12.26
N LYS A 106 -2.64 -9.65 12.17
CA LYS A 106 -1.69 -9.59 11.06
C LYS A 106 -2.35 -10.09 9.79
N ILE A 107 -2.23 -9.34 8.71
CA ILE A 107 -2.65 -9.75 7.37
C ILE A 107 -1.45 -10.14 6.53
N VAL A 108 -1.67 -11.08 5.63
CA VAL A 108 -0.69 -11.53 4.63
C VAL A 108 -1.34 -11.52 3.27
N ARG A 109 -0.61 -11.03 2.27
CA ARG A 109 -1.00 -11.09 0.85
C ARG A 109 0.15 -11.70 0.05
N PHE A 110 -0.21 -12.53 -0.89
CA PHE A 110 0.74 -13.16 -1.82
C PHE A 110 0.13 -13.23 -3.21
N ASN A 111 0.87 -12.73 -4.20
CA ASN A 111 0.49 -12.84 -5.60
C ASN A 111 1.21 -14.04 -6.21
N VAL A 112 0.45 -15.06 -6.60
CA VAL A 112 1.00 -16.33 -7.14
C VAL A 112 1.70 -16.16 -8.48
N LYS A 113 1.37 -15.11 -9.23
CA LYS A 113 1.92 -14.83 -10.56
C LYS A 113 3.17 -13.97 -10.51
N THR A 114 3.12 -12.86 -9.76
CA THR A 114 4.24 -11.92 -9.64
C THR A 114 5.21 -12.30 -8.53
N THR A 115 4.83 -13.27 -7.70
CA THR A 115 5.59 -13.71 -6.50
C THR A 115 5.75 -12.65 -5.42
N GLU A 116 4.94 -11.59 -5.46
CA GLU A 116 4.92 -10.56 -4.43
C GLU A 116 4.35 -11.11 -3.12
N TYR A 117 5.03 -10.84 -2.04
CA TYR A 117 4.61 -11.22 -0.69
C TYR A 117 4.69 -10.00 0.23
N ALA A 118 3.61 -9.73 0.93
CA ALA A 118 3.58 -8.70 1.95
C ALA A 118 2.90 -9.21 3.22
N SER A 119 3.32 -8.67 4.35
CA SER A 119 2.62 -8.84 5.62
C SER A 119 2.67 -7.56 6.45
N GLY A 120 1.63 -7.33 7.24
CA GLY A 120 1.52 -6.14 8.07
C GLY A 120 0.32 -6.20 9.00
N PHE A 121 0.16 -5.16 9.79
CA PHE A 121 -0.98 -4.97 10.68
C PHE A 121 -1.76 -3.73 10.21
N PRO A 122 -3.00 -3.88 9.72
CA PRO A 122 -3.83 -2.76 9.30
C PRO A 122 -3.94 -1.69 10.37
N GLY A 123 -3.82 -0.42 9.98
CA GLY A 123 -3.81 0.71 10.91
C GLY A 123 -2.52 0.86 11.75
N GLN A 124 -1.59 -0.07 11.63
CA GLN A 124 -0.31 -0.04 12.34
C GLN A 124 0.85 -0.01 11.34
N ASN A 125 1.58 -1.10 11.17
CA ASN A 125 2.79 -1.09 10.38
C ASN A 125 2.91 -2.26 9.40
N ILE A 126 3.69 -2.02 8.35
CA ILE A 126 4.16 -3.03 7.41
C ILE A 126 5.26 -3.84 8.08
N CYS A 127 5.17 -5.17 8.03
CA CYS A 127 6.20 -6.07 8.55
C CYS A 127 7.24 -6.41 7.47
N THR A 128 6.78 -6.73 6.27
CA THR A 128 7.66 -7.06 5.14
C THR A 128 6.94 -6.89 3.81
N TYR A 129 7.72 -6.58 2.77
CA TYR A 129 7.32 -6.60 1.37
C TYR A 129 8.51 -7.07 0.52
N MET A 130 8.35 -8.16 -0.22
CA MET A 130 9.45 -8.77 -0.96
C MET A 130 8.96 -9.78 -2.00
N LYS A 131 9.87 -10.27 -2.83
CA LYS A 131 9.67 -11.46 -3.66
C LYS A 131 10.49 -12.62 -3.06
N PRO A 132 9.85 -13.62 -2.40
CA PRO A 132 10.57 -14.71 -1.75
C PRO A 132 11.46 -15.47 -2.72
N LYS A 133 12.71 -15.63 -2.38
CA LYS A 133 13.74 -16.32 -3.17
C LYS A 133 14.24 -17.57 -2.44
N CYS A 134 14.73 -18.54 -3.18
CA CYS A 134 15.44 -19.68 -2.61
C CYS A 134 16.93 -19.36 -2.49
N GLY A 135 17.40 -19.15 -1.27
CA GLY A 135 18.82 -18.87 -0.98
C GLY A 135 19.28 -17.45 -1.28
N SER A 136 20.51 -17.14 -0.93
CA SER A 136 21.16 -15.85 -1.26
C SER A 136 21.41 -15.71 -2.75
N GLY A 137 20.83 -14.67 -3.35
CA GLY A 137 21.05 -14.37 -4.77
C GLY A 137 20.18 -15.15 -5.76
N GLY A 138 19.26 -15.99 -5.27
CA GLY A 138 18.30 -16.70 -6.13
C GLY A 138 17.26 -15.78 -6.77
N VAL A 139 16.72 -16.21 -7.91
CA VAL A 139 15.57 -15.55 -8.55
C VAL A 139 14.29 -16.08 -7.90
N ALA A 140 13.34 -15.18 -7.64
CA ALA A 140 12.02 -15.58 -7.15
C ALA A 140 11.32 -16.45 -8.21
N LYS A 141 10.94 -17.67 -7.81
CA LYS A 141 10.16 -18.60 -8.65
C LYS A 141 8.81 -18.86 -7.98
N PRO A 142 7.73 -19.07 -8.74
CA PRO A 142 6.40 -19.30 -8.18
C PRO A 142 6.36 -20.41 -7.13
N ASP A 143 6.96 -21.56 -7.41
CA ASP A 143 6.97 -22.71 -6.49
C ASP A 143 7.71 -22.41 -5.17
N THR A 144 8.83 -21.73 -5.26
CA THR A 144 9.63 -21.34 -4.09
C THR A 144 8.91 -20.28 -3.26
N ALA A 145 8.30 -19.32 -3.92
CA ALA A 145 7.53 -18.27 -3.26
C ALA A 145 6.27 -18.83 -2.60
N MET A 146 5.61 -19.80 -3.24
CA MET A 146 4.47 -20.52 -2.66
C MET A 146 4.88 -21.35 -1.44
N ALA A 147 6.00 -22.05 -1.50
CA ALA A 147 6.54 -22.77 -0.35
C ALA A 147 6.85 -21.85 0.83
N TYR A 148 7.38 -20.65 0.55
CA TYR A 148 7.58 -19.61 1.55
C TYR A 148 6.25 -19.18 2.18
N TYR A 149 5.25 -18.86 1.36
CA TYR A 149 3.92 -18.49 1.83
C TYR A 149 3.31 -19.56 2.74
N ASN A 150 3.32 -20.83 2.33
CA ASN A 150 2.78 -21.94 3.10
C ASN A 150 3.52 -22.13 4.43
N LYS A 151 4.84 -22.05 4.43
CA LYS A 151 5.65 -22.14 5.64
C LYS A 151 5.27 -21.07 6.68
N PHE A 152 5.04 -19.83 6.23
CA PHE A 152 4.66 -18.76 7.15
C PHE A 152 3.19 -18.88 7.59
N LYS A 153 2.32 -19.37 6.73
CA LYS A 153 0.93 -19.68 7.07
C LYS A 153 0.86 -20.71 8.21
N GLU A 154 1.59 -21.81 8.11
CA GLU A 154 1.70 -22.83 9.17
C GLU A 154 2.28 -22.24 10.46
N LYS A 155 3.35 -21.43 10.35
CA LYS A 155 3.99 -20.78 11.50
C LYS A 155 3.04 -19.80 12.21
N ASP A 156 2.19 -19.14 11.49
CA ASP A 156 1.18 -18.21 12.00
C ASP A 156 -0.05 -18.94 12.57
N GLY A 157 -0.13 -20.28 12.42
CA GLY A 157 -1.19 -21.12 12.96
C GLY A 157 -2.54 -21.02 12.23
N VAL A 158 -2.49 -20.80 10.91
CA VAL A 158 -3.68 -20.57 10.04
C VAL A 158 -3.76 -21.62 8.95
#